data_969cb956bf0dc7d7b0e19b187bad13fb
#
_entry.id   969cb956bf0dc7d7b0e19b187bad13fb
#
_cell.length_a   1.000
_cell.length_b   1.000
_cell.length_c   1.000
_cell.angle_alpha   90.00
_cell.angle_beta   90.00
_cell.angle_gamma   90.00
#
_symmetry.space_group_name_H-M   'P 1'
#
loop_
_entity.id
_entity.type
_entity.pdbx_description
1 polymer ?
#
loop_
_entity_poly.entity_id
_entity_poly.type
_entity_poly.pdbx_seq_one_letter_code
_entity_poly.pdbx_strand_id
1 'polypeptide(L)'
;MTLTNDFSQRIADLSPEQRSLLVQHLKQQVGIVYRPGASAEGFADGLDLAREAELDPSLDPLAVPGQFITNPRTVFLTGGTGFLGAFVIAELLKQTQTVIYCLVRAKDAANGHQRLKQNLVSYDIWQAEFSNRIIPILGDLESSRFGLEQTQFDELAEQIDVIYHCAASLNFVFPYAALKPQNVTATEDVIRLACTVKRKTVHYMSSVSVFESHAYAGKVIYETDPLEHHSGMFLGYAQSKWVAEKMMLQARDRGLPVCIYRLPFISGDSNTGAWNTSDFTCLLIRGCMEMGTAPVLDYWINSCPVNYASTAIAYLSAQPASEGQVFHLMNPNPITSEQANTWDSELGSPVKQIAFSDWIAQLEAEVTSTDHPLFSLRSFFLEPFTEEKLTIPELYTRDRTPEFDCTATLQALGGSGIVCHPINPILYGTYFDYFLRKQMLDASSYAPGVIRSFRWKFGLYRFTQRLPRALQTLRQGFDFARWQRINIALPQAD
;
A
#
# COMPACT_ATOMS: atom_id res chain seq x y z
N MET A 1 -7.57 -21.01 4.44
CA MET A 1 -8.50 -20.78 5.58
C MET A 1 -8.10 -21.59 6.82
N THR A 2 -6.88 -21.59 7.34
CA THR A 2 -6.67 -22.44 8.55
C THR A 2 -5.50 -22.04 9.46
N LEU A 3 -4.61 -21.14 9.15
CA LEU A 3 -3.57 -20.75 10.13
C LEU A 3 -3.75 -19.33 10.68
N THR A 4 -4.21 -18.38 9.90
CA THR A 4 -4.60 -17.05 10.40
C THR A 4 -5.92 -17.13 11.20
N ASN A 5 -6.85 -17.98 10.79
CA ASN A 5 -8.05 -18.27 11.58
C ASN A 5 -7.70 -18.97 12.92
N ASP A 6 -6.72 -19.90 12.94
CA ASP A 6 -6.34 -20.60 14.16
C ASP A 6 -5.70 -19.65 15.20
N PHE A 7 -4.83 -18.72 14.77
CA PHE A 7 -4.20 -17.77 15.69
C PHE A 7 -5.20 -16.69 16.16
N SER A 8 -6.00 -16.14 15.25
CA SER A 8 -7.06 -15.21 15.60
C SER A 8 -8.14 -15.86 16.46
N GLN A 9 -8.51 -17.11 16.17
CA GLN A 9 -9.43 -17.89 16.97
C GLN A 9 -8.87 -18.17 18.37
N ARG A 10 -7.59 -18.54 18.47
CA ARG A 10 -6.91 -18.77 19.77
C ARG A 10 -6.82 -17.51 20.61
N ILE A 11 -6.63 -16.35 19.99
CA ILE A 11 -6.69 -15.06 20.70
C ILE A 11 -8.14 -14.73 21.10
N ALA A 12 -9.11 -15.05 20.25
CA ALA A 12 -10.53 -14.87 20.53
C ALA A 12 -11.03 -15.77 21.67
N ASP A 13 -10.44 -16.95 21.85
CA ASP A 13 -10.78 -17.90 22.90
C ASP A 13 -10.13 -17.58 24.25
N LEU A 14 -9.21 -16.59 24.32
CA LEU A 14 -8.61 -16.13 25.56
C LEU A 14 -9.60 -15.28 26.38
N SER A 15 -9.61 -15.43 27.69
CA SER A 15 -10.35 -14.53 28.58
C SER A 15 -9.78 -13.09 28.48
N PRO A 16 -10.57 -12.06 28.87
CA PRO A 16 -10.08 -10.68 28.90
C PRO A 16 -8.79 -10.52 29.71
N GLU A 17 -8.66 -11.27 30.82
CA GLU A 17 -7.46 -11.28 31.67
C GLU A 17 -6.27 -11.95 30.95
N GLN A 18 -6.49 -13.06 30.27
CA GLN A 18 -5.47 -13.77 29.50
C GLN A 18 -5.01 -12.95 28.31
N ARG A 19 -5.92 -12.21 27.63
CA ARG A 19 -5.54 -11.26 26.55
C ARG A 19 -4.71 -10.12 27.10
N SER A 20 -5.08 -9.56 28.24
CA SER A 20 -4.31 -8.51 28.92
C SER A 20 -2.91 -8.99 29.31
N LEU A 21 -2.79 -10.21 29.86
CA LEU A 21 -1.53 -10.84 30.18
C LEU A 21 -0.69 -11.15 28.93
N LEU A 22 -1.31 -11.59 27.83
CA LEU A 22 -0.62 -11.82 26.55
C LEU A 22 -0.07 -10.51 25.99
N VAL A 23 -0.86 -9.44 25.99
CA VAL A 23 -0.42 -8.09 25.57
C VAL A 23 0.70 -7.58 26.48
N GLN A 24 0.59 -7.80 27.80
CA GLN A 24 1.63 -7.42 28.76
C GLN A 24 2.92 -8.24 28.57
N HIS A 25 2.78 -9.53 28.28
CA HIS A 25 3.91 -10.42 28.01
C HIS A 25 4.60 -10.10 26.68
N LEU A 26 3.82 -9.81 25.63
CA LEU A 26 4.34 -9.33 24.36
C LEU A 26 5.06 -7.98 24.53
N LYS A 27 4.49 -7.05 25.31
CA LYS A 27 5.15 -5.79 25.65
C LYS A 27 6.47 -6.01 26.40
N GLN A 28 6.56 -7.03 27.26
CA GLN A 28 7.78 -7.37 28.01
C GLN A 28 8.82 -8.12 27.17
N GLN A 29 8.41 -9.05 26.32
CA GLN A 29 9.35 -9.82 25.47
C GLN A 29 9.96 -9.00 24.36
N VAL A 30 9.24 -8.00 23.82
CA VAL A 30 9.75 -7.12 22.77
C VAL A 30 10.60 -5.97 23.33
N GLY A 31 10.74 -5.89 24.66
CA GLY A 31 11.61 -4.87 25.32
C GLY A 31 11.11 -3.43 25.15
N ILE A 32 9.87 -3.24 24.69
CA ILE A 32 9.32 -1.94 24.36
C ILE A 32 8.43 -1.48 25.50
N VAL A 33 9.01 -0.73 26.39
CA VAL A 33 8.24 0.15 27.28
C VAL A 33 7.92 1.40 26.46
N TYR A 34 6.72 1.43 25.83
CA TYR A 34 6.15 2.69 25.38
C TYR A 34 6.05 3.61 26.62
N ARG A 35 6.86 4.67 26.66
CA ARG A 35 6.73 5.74 27.64
C ARG A 35 5.96 6.88 26.98
N PRO A 36 4.72 7.17 27.38
CA PRO A 36 4.05 8.39 26.99
C PRO A 36 4.93 9.58 27.42
N GLY A 37 5.31 10.47 26.50
CA GLY A 37 6.14 11.64 26.80
C GLY A 37 7.61 11.51 26.48
N ALA A 38 8.07 10.50 25.73
CA ALA A 38 9.38 10.52 25.13
C ALA A 38 9.42 11.61 24.04
N SER A 39 10.33 12.58 24.17
CA SER A 39 10.58 13.62 23.18
C SER A 39 10.86 13.03 21.80
N ALA A 40 10.68 13.82 20.75
CA ALA A 40 11.02 13.43 19.36
C ALA A 40 12.48 12.95 19.20
N GLU A 41 13.33 13.18 20.19
CA GLU A 41 14.68 12.65 20.32
C GLU A 41 14.73 11.26 21.02
N GLY A 42 13.62 10.77 21.58
CA GLY A 42 13.52 9.61 22.50
C GLY A 42 12.91 8.34 21.92
N PHE A 43 12.88 8.16 20.59
CA PHE A 43 12.51 6.86 20.01
C PHE A 43 13.66 5.88 20.13
N ALA A 44 13.52 4.91 21.04
CA ALA A 44 14.53 3.94 21.45
C ALA A 44 15.88 4.62 21.69
N ASP A 45 16.26 4.87 22.95
CA ASP A 45 17.60 5.31 23.31
C ASP A 45 18.63 4.50 22.52
N GLY A 46 19.25 5.10 21.49
CA GLY A 46 20.30 4.47 20.70
C GLY A 46 19.95 3.98 19.29
N LEU A 47 18.73 4.20 18.74
CA LEU A 47 18.45 3.86 17.34
C LEU A 47 19.10 4.87 16.39
N ASP A 48 20.13 4.43 15.67
CA ASP A 48 20.81 5.20 14.62
C ASP A 48 20.38 4.65 13.25
N LEU A 49 19.39 5.30 12.62
CA LEU A 49 18.89 4.89 11.31
C LEU A 49 19.94 4.98 10.21
N ALA A 50 20.88 5.91 10.31
CA ALA A 50 21.97 6.02 9.35
C ALA A 50 22.89 4.80 9.41
N ARG A 51 23.22 4.35 10.62
CA ARG A 51 23.99 3.12 10.84
C ARG A 51 23.20 1.86 10.43
N GLU A 52 21.91 1.82 10.73
CA GLU A 52 21.03 0.72 10.31
C GLU A 52 20.94 0.59 8.77
N ALA A 53 21.13 1.70 8.05
CA ALA A 53 21.11 1.75 6.60
C ALA A 53 22.45 1.42 5.93
N GLU A 54 23.52 1.16 6.69
CA GLU A 54 24.80 0.76 6.12
C GLU A 54 24.68 -0.62 5.48
N LEU A 55 24.82 -0.68 4.16
CA LEU A 55 24.79 -1.93 3.42
C LEU A 55 26.09 -2.70 3.61
N ASP A 56 26.02 -4.00 3.91
CA ASP A 56 27.15 -4.90 4.03
C ASP A 56 28.18 -4.64 2.92
N PRO A 57 29.44 -4.27 3.27
CA PRO A 57 30.47 -3.98 2.28
C PRO A 57 30.88 -5.19 1.44
N SER A 58 30.60 -6.40 1.89
CA SER A 58 30.87 -7.63 1.13
C SER A 58 29.91 -7.83 -0.04
N LEU A 59 28.80 -7.10 -0.09
CA LEU A 59 27.85 -7.13 -1.19
C LEU A 59 28.38 -6.25 -2.34
N ASP A 60 29.07 -6.89 -3.27
CA ASP A 60 29.62 -6.26 -4.47
C ASP A 60 28.86 -6.74 -5.73
N PRO A 61 27.95 -5.92 -6.28
CA PRO A 61 27.24 -6.25 -7.50
C PRO A 61 28.16 -6.46 -8.70
N LEU A 62 29.32 -5.83 -8.74
CA LEU A 62 30.27 -5.92 -9.86
C LEU A 62 31.13 -7.17 -9.83
N ALA A 63 31.14 -7.92 -8.72
CA ALA A 63 31.84 -9.20 -8.61
C ALA A 63 31.23 -10.29 -9.50
N VAL A 64 29.98 -10.11 -9.97
CA VAL A 64 29.26 -11.09 -10.80
C VAL A 64 28.79 -10.44 -12.11
N PRO A 65 28.71 -11.23 -13.22
CA PRO A 65 28.24 -10.72 -14.50
C PRO A 65 26.74 -10.42 -14.47
N GLY A 66 26.29 -9.47 -15.27
CA GLY A 66 24.87 -9.16 -15.47
C GLY A 66 24.67 -7.75 -15.99
N GLN A 67 23.45 -7.51 -16.44
CA GLN A 67 22.99 -6.22 -16.98
C GLN A 67 21.54 -5.99 -16.60
N PHE A 68 21.01 -4.81 -16.87
CA PHE A 68 19.60 -4.51 -16.74
C PHE A 68 18.77 -5.35 -17.73
N ILE A 69 17.77 -6.07 -17.23
CA ILE A 69 16.93 -6.98 -18.03
C ILE A 69 15.50 -6.45 -18.07
N THR A 70 15.01 -6.17 -19.29
CA THR A 70 13.67 -5.63 -19.55
C THR A 70 12.64 -6.69 -19.98
N ASN A 71 13.10 -7.85 -20.41
CA ASN A 71 12.23 -8.97 -20.82
C ASN A 71 12.72 -10.28 -20.17
N PRO A 72 12.48 -10.46 -18.85
CA PRO A 72 12.94 -11.64 -18.13
C PRO A 72 12.18 -12.89 -18.55
N ARG A 73 12.88 -14.04 -18.57
CA ARG A 73 12.25 -15.37 -18.66
C ARG A 73 11.71 -15.81 -17.30
N THR A 74 12.43 -15.44 -16.26
CA THR A 74 12.15 -15.84 -14.88
C THR A 74 12.25 -14.67 -13.94
N VAL A 75 11.28 -14.57 -13.07
CA VAL A 75 11.14 -13.51 -12.07
C VAL A 75 11.05 -14.12 -10.69
N PHE A 76 11.76 -13.58 -9.71
CA PHE A 76 11.49 -13.82 -8.30
C PHE A 76 10.64 -12.68 -7.74
N LEU A 77 9.55 -13.02 -7.08
CA LEU A 77 8.62 -12.02 -6.52
C LEU A 77 8.37 -12.33 -5.05
N THR A 78 8.59 -11.32 -4.20
CA THR A 78 8.17 -11.36 -2.80
C THR A 78 6.87 -10.59 -2.63
N GLY A 79 6.05 -11.00 -1.67
CA GLY A 79 4.77 -10.32 -1.39
C GLY A 79 3.62 -10.70 -2.32
N GLY A 80 3.70 -11.82 -3.04
CA GLY A 80 2.66 -12.30 -3.96
C GLY A 80 1.32 -12.64 -3.29
N THR A 81 1.28 -12.83 -1.98
CA THR A 81 0.06 -13.00 -1.19
C THR A 81 -0.50 -11.67 -0.63
N GLY A 82 0.15 -10.54 -0.95
CA GLY A 82 -0.31 -9.20 -0.61
C GLY A 82 -1.16 -8.57 -1.71
N PHE A 83 -1.70 -7.38 -1.44
CA PHE A 83 -2.59 -6.67 -2.36
C PHE A 83 -1.86 -6.25 -3.66
N LEU A 84 -0.84 -5.39 -3.54
CA LEU A 84 -0.07 -4.93 -4.72
C LEU A 84 0.59 -6.10 -5.46
N GLY A 85 1.21 -7.04 -4.72
CA GLY A 85 1.90 -8.18 -5.33
C GLY A 85 1.00 -9.06 -6.18
N ALA A 86 -0.27 -9.25 -5.81
CA ALA A 86 -1.24 -9.98 -6.61
C ALA A 86 -1.50 -9.30 -7.97
N PHE A 87 -1.67 -7.97 -7.97
CA PHE A 87 -1.88 -7.21 -9.20
C PHE A 87 -0.61 -7.15 -10.07
N VAL A 88 0.58 -7.02 -9.47
CA VAL A 88 1.85 -7.08 -10.20
C VAL A 88 2.03 -8.46 -10.86
N ILE A 89 1.75 -9.56 -10.15
CA ILE A 89 1.75 -10.92 -10.74
C ILE A 89 0.83 -10.98 -11.95
N ALA A 90 -0.43 -10.52 -11.78
CA ALA A 90 -1.42 -10.59 -12.85
C ALA A 90 -0.99 -9.77 -14.08
N GLU A 91 -0.44 -8.56 -13.88
CA GLU A 91 0.02 -7.70 -14.98
C GLU A 91 1.25 -8.30 -15.70
N LEU A 92 2.25 -8.79 -14.96
CA LEU A 92 3.41 -9.46 -15.56
C LEU A 92 2.99 -10.69 -16.39
N LEU A 93 2.08 -11.50 -15.87
CA LEU A 93 1.61 -12.71 -16.57
C LEU A 93 0.74 -12.39 -17.80
N LYS A 94 0.02 -11.27 -17.82
CA LYS A 94 -0.76 -10.80 -18.98
C LYS A 94 0.14 -10.23 -20.08
N GLN A 95 1.17 -9.45 -19.69
CA GLN A 95 1.98 -8.67 -20.63
C GLN A 95 3.22 -9.43 -21.14
N THR A 96 3.63 -10.50 -20.46
CA THR A 96 4.86 -11.25 -20.78
C THR A 96 4.62 -12.76 -20.80
N GLN A 97 5.67 -13.52 -21.16
CA GLN A 97 5.70 -14.99 -21.06
C GLN A 97 6.54 -15.47 -19.86
N THR A 98 6.84 -14.57 -18.91
CA THR A 98 7.69 -14.88 -17.75
C THR A 98 7.08 -15.95 -16.85
N VAL A 99 7.95 -16.73 -16.20
CA VAL A 99 7.61 -17.61 -15.08
C VAL A 99 7.95 -16.88 -13.79
N ILE A 100 7.04 -16.85 -12.82
CA ILE A 100 7.17 -16.11 -11.57
C ILE A 100 7.38 -17.10 -10.42
N TYR A 101 8.55 -17.05 -9.80
CA TYR A 101 8.88 -17.73 -8.56
C TYR A 101 8.43 -16.84 -7.40
N CYS A 102 7.38 -17.24 -6.69
CA CYS A 102 6.79 -16.44 -5.61
C CYS A 102 7.22 -16.96 -4.24
N LEU A 103 7.89 -16.14 -3.45
CA LEU A 103 8.16 -16.46 -2.04
C LEU A 103 6.83 -16.51 -1.26
N VAL A 104 6.58 -17.61 -0.57
CA VAL A 104 5.34 -17.84 0.17
C VAL A 104 5.54 -18.72 1.39
N ARG A 105 4.99 -18.30 2.52
CA ARG A 105 4.91 -19.14 3.73
C ARG A 105 3.82 -20.19 3.52
N ALA A 106 4.20 -21.46 3.43
CA ALA A 106 3.26 -22.56 3.24
C ALA A 106 3.85 -23.88 3.75
N LYS A 107 2.99 -24.86 4.02
CA LYS A 107 3.43 -26.19 4.48
C LYS A 107 4.06 -27.03 3.37
N ASP A 108 3.66 -26.80 2.12
CA ASP A 108 4.14 -27.49 0.93
C ASP A 108 3.86 -26.65 -0.33
N ALA A 109 4.42 -27.03 -1.46
CA ALA A 109 4.28 -26.32 -2.73
C ALA A 109 2.82 -26.24 -3.21
N ALA A 110 2.02 -27.29 -3.02
CA ALA A 110 0.61 -27.29 -3.40
C ALA A 110 -0.21 -26.26 -2.59
N ASN A 111 0.05 -26.18 -1.28
CA ASN A 111 -0.55 -25.17 -0.42
C ASN A 111 -0.07 -23.76 -0.77
N GLY A 112 1.22 -23.59 -1.09
CA GLY A 112 1.77 -22.31 -1.54
C GLY A 112 1.09 -21.83 -2.82
N HIS A 113 0.98 -22.68 -3.83
CA HIS A 113 0.28 -22.38 -5.07
C HIS A 113 -1.20 -22.03 -4.81
N GLN A 114 -1.88 -22.80 -3.96
CA GLN A 114 -3.28 -22.56 -3.62
C GLN A 114 -3.47 -21.20 -2.92
N ARG A 115 -2.56 -20.79 -2.02
CA ARG A 115 -2.61 -19.48 -1.36
C ARG A 115 -2.45 -18.33 -2.37
N LEU A 116 -1.48 -18.43 -3.27
CA LEU A 116 -1.26 -17.43 -4.33
C LEU A 116 -2.48 -17.33 -5.24
N LYS A 117 -3.01 -18.47 -5.70
CA LYS A 117 -4.23 -18.52 -6.51
C LYS A 117 -5.42 -17.89 -5.79
N GLN A 118 -5.68 -18.26 -4.54
CA GLN A 118 -6.80 -17.72 -3.76
C GLN A 118 -6.69 -16.21 -3.59
N ASN A 119 -5.48 -15.68 -3.41
CA ASN A 119 -5.27 -14.24 -3.33
C ASN A 119 -5.67 -13.53 -4.62
N LEU A 120 -5.27 -14.03 -5.79
CA LEU A 120 -5.69 -13.47 -7.07
C LEU A 120 -7.20 -13.62 -7.32
N VAL A 121 -7.80 -14.75 -6.91
CA VAL A 121 -9.25 -14.99 -7.00
C VAL A 121 -10.03 -14.01 -6.14
N SER A 122 -9.54 -13.68 -4.93
CA SER A 122 -10.25 -12.77 -4.02
C SER A 122 -10.41 -11.34 -4.58
N TYR A 123 -9.53 -10.96 -5.52
CA TYR A 123 -9.57 -9.67 -6.24
C TYR A 123 -10.17 -9.79 -7.66
N ASP A 124 -10.70 -10.95 -8.03
CA ASP A 124 -11.29 -11.23 -9.36
C ASP A 124 -10.28 -11.04 -10.52
N ILE A 125 -8.98 -11.30 -10.29
CA ILE A 125 -7.90 -11.13 -11.29
C ILE A 125 -7.22 -12.44 -11.70
N TRP A 126 -7.66 -13.58 -11.16
CA TRP A 126 -7.13 -14.90 -11.54
C TRP A 126 -7.55 -15.31 -12.95
N GLN A 127 -6.61 -15.87 -13.72
CA GLN A 127 -6.86 -16.51 -15.01
C GLN A 127 -6.25 -17.93 -15.01
N ALA A 128 -6.90 -18.87 -15.68
CA ALA A 128 -6.50 -20.29 -15.63
C ALA A 128 -5.07 -20.52 -16.20
N GLU A 129 -4.70 -19.76 -17.23
CA GLU A 129 -3.40 -19.78 -17.89
C GLU A 129 -2.24 -19.35 -16.97
N PHE A 130 -2.51 -18.67 -15.86
CA PHE A 130 -1.48 -18.29 -14.88
C PHE A 130 -0.93 -19.48 -14.12
N SER A 131 -1.73 -20.55 -13.98
CA SER A 131 -1.47 -21.67 -13.08
C SER A 131 -0.07 -22.28 -13.25
N ASN A 132 0.36 -22.49 -14.48
CA ASN A 132 1.64 -23.15 -14.78
C ASN A 132 2.84 -22.18 -14.78
N ARG A 133 2.59 -20.88 -14.61
CA ARG A 133 3.62 -19.85 -14.61
C ARG A 133 3.86 -19.22 -13.25
N ILE A 134 3.15 -19.67 -12.21
CA ILE A 134 3.33 -19.25 -10.82
C ILE A 134 3.92 -20.43 -10.05
N ILE A 135 5.18 -20.30 -9.64
CA ILE A 135 5.94 -21.35 -8.92
C ILE A 135 6.13 -20.88 -7.48
N PRO A 136 5.54 -21.56 -6.48
CA PRO A 136 5.78 -21.20 -5.08
C PRO A 136 7.19 -21.61 -4.62
N ILE A 137 7.90 -20.67 -4.01
CA ILE A 137 9.13 -20.91 -3.25
C ILE A 137 8.75 -20.84 -1.77
N LEU A 138 8.93 -21.97 -1.06
CA LEU A 138 8.59 -22.05 0.35
C LEU A 138 9.68 -21.34 1.17
N GLY A 139 9.26 -20.32 1.93
CA GLY A 139 10.21 -19.56 2.75
C GLY A 139 9.52 -18.48 3.55
N ASP A 140 10.32 -17.74 4.32
CA ASP A 140 9.87 -16.66 5.18
C ASP A 140 10.84 -15.47 5.12
N LEU A 141 10.30 -14.28 4.88
CA LEU A 141 11.07 -13.03 4.84
C LEU A 141 11.78 -12.69 6.17
N GLU A 142 11.27 -13.18 7.30
CA GLU A 142 11.89 -12.94 8.61
C GLU A 142 13.14 -13.81 8.84
N SER A 143 13.32 -14.82 8.02
CA SER A 143 14.44 -15.76 8.12
C SER A 143 15.55 -15.38 7.15
N SER A 144 16.81 -15.50 7.58
CA SER A 144 17.98 -15.28 6.72
C SER A 144 17.88 -16.12 5.43
N ARG A 145 18.23 -15.51 4.31
CA ARG A 145 18.08 -16.12 2.97
C ARG A 145 16.65 -16.62 2.71
N PHE A 146 15.66 -15.94 3.28
CA PHE A 146 14.25 -16.32 3.19
C PHE A 146 13.93 -17.71 3.79
N GLY A 147 14.78 -18.23 4.69
CA GLY A 147 14.67 -19.57 5.24
C GLY A 147 15.12 -20.71 4.29
N LEU A 148 15.74 -20.36 3.17
CA LEU A 148 16.30 -21.35 2.23
C LEU A 148 17.66 -21.84 2.69
N GLU A 149 17.93 -23.14 2.48
CA GLU A 149 19.28 -23.66 2.59
C GLU A 149 20.20 -23.03 1.53
N GLN A 150 21.52 -22.98 1.79
CA GLN A 150 22.47 -22.33 0.88
C GLN A 150 22.36 -22.84 -0.56
N THR A 151 22.25 -24.15 -0.75
CA THR A 151 22.11 -24.77 -2.07
C THR A 151 20.84 -24.32 -2.79
N GLN A 152 19.71 -24.25 -2.09
CA GLN A 152 18.43 -23.77 -2.65
C GLN A 152 18.49 -22.28 -3.01
N PHE A 153 19.19 -21.49 -2.18
CA PHE A 153 19.38 -20.06 -2.44
C PHE A 153 20.25 -19.84 -3.70
N ASP A 154 21.34 -20.62 -3.86
CA ASP A 154 22.21 -20.56 -5.01
C ASP A 154 21.50 -21.04 -6.29
N GLU A 155 20.73 -22.13 -6.22
CA GLU A 155 19.88 -22.62 -7.32
C GLU A 155 18.85 -21.55 -7.75
N LEU A 156 18.19 -20.89 -6.79
CA LEU A 156 17.28 -19.79 -7.06
C LEU A 156 18.03 -18.64 -7.74
N ALA A 157 19.22 -18.28 -7.23
CA ALA A 157 20.06 -17.24 -7.79
C ALA A 157 20.49 -17.51 -9.23
N GLU A 158 20.72 -18.79 -9.59
CA GLU A 158 21.05 -19.18 -10.96
C GLU A 158 19.83 -19.07 -11.89
N GLN A 159 18.65 -19.46 -11.40
CA GLN A 159 17.42 -19.55 -12.21
C GLN A 159 16.83 -18.19 -12.55
N ILE A 160 16.80 -17.24 -11.59
CA ILE A 160 16.06 -15.98 -11.75
C ILE A 160 16.86 -14.91 -12.50
N ASP A 161 16.16 -14.09 -13.29
CA ASP A 161 16.71 -12.99 -14.06
C ASP A 161 16.46 -11.64 -13.39
N VAL A 162 15.28 -11.44 -12.81
CA VAL A 162 14.79 -10.17 -12.25
C VAL A 162 14.09 -10.44 -10.92
N ILE A 163 14.18 -9.49 -10.00
CA ILE A 163 13.53 -9.54 -8.69
C ILE A 163 12.51 -8.40 -8.57
N TYR A 164 11.28 -8.74 -8.18
CA TYR A 164 10.27 -7.76 -7.74
C TYR A 164 10.08 -7.89 -6.23
N HIS A 165 10.57 -6.91 -5.50
CA HIS A 165 10.44 -6.89 -4.04
C HIS A 165 9.22 -6.07 -3.63
N CYS A 166 8.03 -6.73 -3.62
CA CYS A 166 6.74 -6.12 -3.25
C CYS A 166 6.39 -6.32 -1.77
N ALA A 167 7.09 -7.21 -1.08
CA ALA A 167 6.80 -7.52 0.31
C ALA A 167 7.27 -6.40 1.24
N ALA A 168 6.40 -6.05 2.17
CA ALA A 168 6.71 -5.26 3.36
C ALA A 168 5.67 -5.58 4.44
N SER A 169 6.08 -5.52 5.70
CA SER A 169 5.15 -5.45 6.82
C SER A 169 4.68 -4.01 6.97
N LEU A 170 3.39 -3.78 6.69
CA LEU A 170 2.76 -2.48 6.81
C LEU A 170 1.97 -2.44 8.11
N ASN A 171 2.51 -1.74 9.12
CA ASN A 171 1.87 -1.56 10.40
C ASN A 171 2.25 -0.18 10.96
N PHE A 172 1.25 0.65 11.25
CA PHE A 172 1.44 2.02 11.72
C PHE A 172 1.63 2.13 13.23
N VAL A 173 1.52 1.02 13.96
CA VAL A 173 1.65 0.99 15.43
C VAL A 173 2.96 0.32 15.87
N PHE A 174 3.48 -0.61 15.07
CA PHE A 174 4.68 -1.35 15.42
C PHE A 174 5.93 -0.47 15.33
N PRO A 175 6.85 -0.57 16.31
CA PRO A 175 8.12 0.12 16.28
C PRO A 175 9.05 -0.48 15.22
N TYR A 176 10.10 0.27 14.87
CA TYR A 176 11.14 -0.15 13.92
C TYR A 176 11.66 -1.56 14.17
N ALA A 177 12.03 -1.87 15.42
CA ALA A 177 12.62 -3.17 15.79
C ALA A 177 11.73 -4.37 15.42
N ALA A 178 10.40 -4.21 15.51
CA ALA A 178 9.44 -5.26 15.14
C ALA A 178 9.28 -5.40 13.62
N LEU A 179 9.54 -4.34 12.86
CA LEU A 179 9.41 -4.32 11.40
C LEU A 179 10.74 -4.60 10.66
N LYS A 180 11.87 -4.41 11.36
CA LYS A 180 13.22 -4.61 10.80
C LYS A 180 13.40 -5.97 10.11
N PRO A 181 12.99 -7.13 10.67
CA PRO A 181 13.22 -8.41 10.03
C PRO A 181 12.60 -8.49 8.61
N GLN A 182 11.33 -8.07 8.47
CA GLN A 182 10.61 -8.16 7.21
C GLN A 182 10.93 -7.04 6.22
N ASN A 183 11.22 -5.82 6.70
CA ASN A 183 11.37 -4.66 5.83
C ASN A 183 12.83 -4.33 5.53
N VAL A 184 13.74 -4.57 6.46
CA VAL A 184 15.16 -4.20 6.34
C VAL A 184 16.03 -5.41 6.05
N THR A 185 16.04 -6.40 6.95
CA THR A 185 16.88 -7.61 6.78
C THR A 185 16.49 -8.38 5.51
N ALA A 186 15.20 -8.53 5.23
CA ALA A 186 14.75 -9.13 3.98
C ALA A 186 15.17 -8.33 2.74
N THR A 187 15.25 -7.00 2.82
CA THR A 187 15.74 -6.16 1.72
C THR A 187 17.24 -6.41 1.47
N GLU A 188 18.04 -6.57 2.53
CA GLU A 188 19.45 -6.95 2.40
C GLU A 188 19.59 -8.34 1.76
N ASP A 189 18.77 -9.31 2.16
CA ASP A 189 18.76 -10.65 1.53
C ASP A 189 18.34 -10.61 0.05
N VAL A 190 17.45 -9.71 -0.34
CA VAL A 190 17.11 -9.44 -1.76
C VAL A 190 18.33 -8.90 -2.50
N ILE A 191 19.06 -7.94 -1.93
CA ILE A 191 20.31 -7.42 -2.54
C ILE A 191 21.35 -8.53 -2.64
N ARG A 192 21.51 -9.34 -1.60
CA ARG A 192 22.39 -10.52 -1.59
C ARG A 192 22.04 -11.50 -2.71
N LEU A 193 20.76 -11.86 -2.86
CA LEU A 193 20.28 -12.71 -3.95
C LEU A 193 20.56 -12.08 -5.32
N ALA A 194 20.41 -10.77 -5.43
CA ALA A 194 20.67 -10.04 -6.67
C ALA A 194 22.17 -10.05 -7.05
N CYS A 195 23.07 -10.18 -6.07
CA CYS A 195 24.52 -10.23 -6.27
C CYS A 195 25.09 -11.68 -6.31
N THR A 196 24.26 -12.72 -6.18
CA THR A 196 24.72 -14.12 -6.14
C THR A 196 24.67 -14.74 -7.53
N VAL A 197 25.73 -15.47 -7.96
CA VAL A 197 25.90 -16.15 -9.25
C VAL A 197 25.92 -15.20 -10.45
N LYS A 198 24.87 -14.43 -10.66
CA LYS A 198 24.75 -13.40 -11.70
C LYS A 198 24.04 -12.16 -11.12
N ARG A 199 24.40 -10.99 -11.62
CA ARG A 199 23.77 -9.73 -11.22
C ARG A 199 22.36 -9.62 -11.82
N LYS A 200 21.36 -9.36 -10.98
CA LYS A 200 19.95 -9.30 -11.37
C LYS A 200 19.42 -7.87 -11.27
N THR A 201 18.48 -7.55 -12.12
CA THR A 201 17.68 -6.32 -11.96
C THR A 201 16.76 -6.44 -10.75
N VAL A 202 16.68 -5.39 -9.95
CA VAL A 202 15.77 -5.29 -8.80
C VAL A 202 14.75 -4.19 -9.00
N HIS A 203 13.47 -4.54 -8.94
CA HIS A 203 12.36 -3.60 -8.86
C HIS A 203 11.86 -3.56 -7.41
N TYR A 204 12.15 -2.44 -6.72
CA TYR A 204 11.87 -2.26 -5.29
C TYR A 204 10.65 -1.38 -5.07
N MET A 205 9.62 -1.92 -4.38
CA MET A 205 8.41 -1.17 -3.99
C MET A 205 8.67 -0.43 -2.69
N SER A 206 8.95 0.86 -2.81
CA SER A 206 9.14 1.77 -1.70
C SER A 206 7.86 2.52 -1.35
N SER A 207 7.96 3.53 -0.52
CA SER A 207 6.83 4.36 -0.07
C SER A 207 7.26 5.82 -0.02
N VAL A 208 6.31 6.74 -0.23
CA VAL A 208 6.54 8.18 0.02
C VAL A 208 6.79 8.49 1.50
N SER A 209 6.43 7.58 2.41
CA SER A 209 6.71 7.73 3.85
C SER A 209 8.21 7.80 4.20
N VAL A 210 9.11 7.48 3.27
CA VAL A 210 10.54 7.69 3.44
C VAL A 210 10.91 9.19 3.63
N PHE A 211 9.99 10.09 3.29
CA PHE A 211 10.11 11.54 3.49
C PHE A 211 9.31 12.07 4.70
N GLU A 212 9.04 11.23 5.69
CA GLU A 212 8.29 11.61 6.89
C GLU A 212 9.01 12.62 7.80
N SER A 213 10.32 12.78 7.66
CA SER A 213 11.09 13.75 8.48
C SER A 213 10.51 15.17 8.37
N HIS A 214 10.41 15.88 9.49
CA HIS A 214 9.99 17.29 9.54
C HIS A 214 10.84 18.22 8.67
N ALA A 215 12.07 17.83 8.33
CA ALA A 215 12.93 18.58 7.42
C ALA A 215 12.34 18.75 6.01
N TYR A 216 11.35 17.94 5.68
CA TYR A 216 10.65 17.99 4.38
C TYR A 216 9.31 18.73 4.45
N ALA A 217 8.83 19.13 5.62
CA ALA A 217 7.55 19.83 5.78
C ALA A 217 7.45 21.07 4.86
N GLY A 218 6.33 21.20 4.15
CA GLY A 218 6.06 22.32 3.23
C GLY A 218 6.95 22.36 1.98
N LYS A 219 7.75 21.32 1.71
CA LYS A 219 8.56 21.22 0.49
C LYS A 219 7.83 20.41 -0.58
N VAL A 220 8.19 20.66 -1.84
CA VAL A 220 7.85 19.76 -2.96
C VAL A 220 9.02 18.81 -3.16
N ILE A 221 8.74 17.51 -3.15
CA ILE A 221 9.74 16.44 -3.32
C ILE A 221 9.63 15.88 -4.74
N TYR A 222 10.77 15.87 -5.44
CA TYR A 222 10.93 15.31 -6.78
C TYR A 222 11.51 13.90 -6.72
N GLU A 223 11.37 13.13 -7.79
CA GLU A 223 11.93 11.77 -7.89
C GLU A 223 13.46 11.74 -7.73
N THR A 224 14.12 12.82 -8.13
CA THR A 224 15.59 12.99 -8.06
C THR A 224 16.09 13.47 -6.72
N ASP A 225 15.20 13.89 -5.82
CA ASP A 225 15.62 14.43 -4.53
C ASP A 225 16.28 13.35 -3.67
N PRO A 226 17.44 13.70 -3.05
CA PRO A 226 18.16 12.77 -2.23
C PRO A 226 17.41 12.47 -0.92
N LEU A 227 17.52 11.23 -0.48
CA LEU A 227 16.94 10.76 0.78
C LEU A 227 17.94 11.03 1.94
N GLU A 228 18.04 12.30 2.40
CA GLU A 228 19.06 12.71 3.37
C GLU A 228 18.56 12.76 4.80
N HIS A 229 17.33 13.26 5.02
CA HIS A 229 16.85 13.54 6.36
C HIS A 229 16.02 12.38 6.92
N HIS A 230 16.37 11.98 8.13
CA HIS A 230 15.64 10.96 8.90
C HIS A 230 15.29 11.41 10.33
N SER A 231 15.79 12.57 10.74
CA SER A 231 15.50 13.12 12.08
C SER A 231 14.00 13.43 12.21
N GLY A 232 13.43 13.07 13.35
CA GLY A 232 12.01 13.28 13.61
C GLY A 232 11.05 12.35 12.88
N MET A 233 11.54 11.31 12.20
CA MET A 233 10.66 10.23 11.69
C MET A 233 10.04 9.49 12.86
N PHE A 234 8.71 9.36 12.85
CA PHE A 234 7.98 8.86 14.01
C PHE A 234 7.35 7.48 13.81
N LEU A 235 7.02 7.05 12.60
CA LEU A 235 6.50 5.71 12.36
C LEU A 235 7.62 4.69 12.15
N GLY A 236 7.59 3.59 12.91
CA GLY A 236 8.51 2.48 12.69
C GLY A 236 8.46 1.94 11.25
N TYR A 237 7.28 2.01 10.61
CA TYR A 237 7.14 1.68 9.19
C TYR A 237 7.96 2.61 8.30
N ALA A 238 7.81 3.93 8.46
CA ALA A 238 8.55 4.92 7.68
C ALA A 238 10.06 4.78 7.89
N GLN A 239 10.50 4.63 9.15
CA GLN A 239 11.90 4.35 9.52
C GLN A 239 12.43 3.11 8.79
N SER A 240 11.69 2.00 8.81
CA SER A 240 12.11 0.75 8.16
C SER A 240 12.18 0.88 6.64
N LYS A 241 11.26 1.61 6.01
CA LYS A 241 11.27 1.88 4.57
C LYS A 241 12.39 2.83 4.18
N TRP A 242 12.70 3.83 5.00
CA TRP A 242 13.84 4.73 4.80
C TRP A 242 15.16 3.95 4.80
N VAL A 243 15.38 3.11 5.81
CA VAL A 243 16.59 2.27 5.92
C VAL A 243 16.71 1.35 4.70
N ALA A 244 15.64 0.63 4.35
CA ALA A 244 15.64 -0.30 3.24
C ALA A 244 15.87 0.39 1.88
N GLU A 245 15.30 1.58 1.64
CA GLU A 245 15.53 2.35 0.42
C GLU A 245 16.96 2.87 0.37
N LYS A 246 17.54 3.33 1.48
CA LYS A 246 18.96 3.74 1.56
C LYS A 246 19.89 2.59 1.20
N MET A 247 19.61 1.35 1.65
CA MET A 247 20.36 0.16 1.25
C MET A 247 20.24 -0.10 -0.26
N MET A 248 19.04 0.02 -0.84
CA MET A 248 18.83 -0.13 -2.28
C MET A 248 19.56 0.94 -3.09
N LEU A 249 19.57 2.19 -2.62
CA LEU A 249 20.33 3.28 -3.25
C LEU A 249 21.84 3.02 -3.20
N GLN A 250 22.37 2.55 -2.06
CA GLN A 250 23.79 2.17 -1.94
C GLN A 250 24.12 0.99 -2.88
N ALA A 251 23.25 -0.02 -2.97
CA ALA A 251 23.44 -1.13 -3.91
C ALA A 251 23.46 -0.65 -5.37
N ARG A 252 22.55 0.27 -5.73
CA ARG A 252 22.53 0.93 -7.04
C ARG A 252 23.84 1.67 -7.32
N ASP A 253 24.32 2.47 -6.36
CA ASP A 253 25.54 3.25 -6.50
C ASP A 253 26.79 2.36 -6.58
N ARG A 254 26.73 1.11 -6.06
CA ARG A 254 27.73 0.06 -6.25
C ARG A 254 27.57 -0.69 -7.58
N GLY A 255 26.56 -0.35 -8.42
CA GLY A 255 26.37 -0.93 -9.76
C GLY A 255 25.29 -2.01 -9.86
N LEU A 256 24.44 -2.20 -8.85
CA LEU A 256 23.26 -3.05 -8.99
C LEU A 256 22.20 -2.31 -9.84
N PRO A 257 21.63 -2.93 -10.90
CA PRO A 257 20.54 -2.31 -11.66
C PRO A 257 19.25 -2.32 -10.82
N VAL A 258 18.92 -1.19 -10.23
CA VAL A 258 17.76 -1.03 -9.33
C VAL A 258 16.80 0.01 -9.89
N CYS A 259 15.50 -0.30 -9.90
CA CYS A 259 14.41 0.67 -10.07
C CYS A 259 13.64 0.78 -8.76
N ILE A 260 13.39 1.97 -8.29
CA ILE A 260 12.66 2.24 -7.04
C ILE A 260 11.31 2.86 -7.39
N TYR A 261 10.23 2.33 -6.81
CA TYR A 261 8.87 2.85 -6.99
C TYR A 261 8.35 3.34 -5.64
N ARG A 262 8.29 4.66 -5.43
CA ARG A 262 7.72 5.27 -4.24
C ARG A 262 6.21 5.39 -4.41
N LEU A 263 5.49 4.71 -3.57
CA LEU A 263 4.04 4.55 -3.62
C LEU A 263 3.38 5.36 -2.50
N PRO A 264 2.26 6.06 -2.76
CA PRO A 264 1.39 6.61 -1.73
C PRO A 264 0.48 5.52 -1.16
N PHE A 265 -0.63 5.90 -0.52
CA PHE A 265 -1.70 4.95 -0.24
C PHE A 265 -2.22 4.31 -1.53
N ILE A 266 -2.25 2.98 -1.57
CA ILE A 266 -2.78 2.23 -2.71
C ILE A 266 -4.25 1.96 -2.46
N SER A 267 -5.11 2.58 -3.28
CA SER A 267 -6.55 2.36 -3.23
C SER A 267 -6.99 1.16 -4.08
N GLY A 268 -8.27 0.85 -4.05
CA GLY A 268 -8.85 -0.25 -4.82
C GLY A 268 -8.64 -0.11 -6.33
N ASP A 269 -8.91 -1.19 -7.06
CA ASP A 269 -8.94 -1.20 -8.52
C ASP A 269 -9.97 -0.20 -9.03
N SER A 270 -9.57 0.72 -9.90
CA SER A 270 -10.43 1.79 -10.40
C SER A 270 -11.59 1.30 -11.27
N ASN A 271 -11.52 0.05 -11.78
CA ASN A 271 -12.55 -0.54 -12.63
C ASN A 271 -13.54 -1.42 -11.86
N THR A 272 -13.05 -2.18 -10.87
CA THR A 272 -13.83 -3.19 -10.14
C THR A 272 -14.12 -2.79 -8.71
N GLY A 273 -13.33 -1.87 -8.15
CA GLY A 273 -13.35 -1.48 -6.75
C GLY A 273 -12.65 -2.50 -5.83
N ALA A 274 -12.09 -3.58 -6.36
CA ALA A 274 -11.43 -4.60 -5.56
C ALA A 274 -10.32 -3.99 -4.71
N TRP A 275 -10.42 -4.17 -3.38
CA TRP A 275 -9.55 -3.51 -2.41
C TRP A 275 -9.12 -4.47 -1.30
N ASN A 276 -7.98 -4.19 -0.69
CA ASN A 276 -7.57 -4.85 0.54
C ASN A 276 -8.45 -4.37 1.71
N THR A 277 -9.37 -5.21 2.11
CA THR A 277 -10.42 -4.86 3.09
C THR A 277 -9.92 -4.74 4.53
N SER A 278 -8.66 -5.10 4.77
CA SER A 278 -7.98 -4.97 6.08
C SER A 278 -6.96 -3.84 6.12
N ASP A 279 -6.85 -3.01 5.06
CA ASP A 279 -5.97 -1.85 5.12
C ASP A 279 -6.54 -0.70 5.95
N PHE A 280 -5.65 0.21 6.33
CA PHE A 280 -5.98 1.37 7.16
C PHE A 280 -7.14 2.20 6.60
N THR A 281 -7.10 2.55 5.31
CA THR A 281 -8.11 3.42 4.69
C THR A 281 -9.47 2.74 4.64
N CYS A 282 -9.48 1.45 4.29
CA CYS A 282 -10.71 0.67 4.24
C CYS A 282 -11.35 0.52 5.64
N LEU A 283 -10.52 0.27 6.67
CA LEU A 283 -10.97 0.21 8.06
C LEU A 283 -11.48 1.56 8.56
N LEU A 284 -10.80 2.65 8.21
CA LEU A 284 -11.21 4.01 8.57
C LEU A 284 -12.56 4.37 7.95
N ILE A 285 -12.73 4.16 6.65
CA ILE A 285 -14.00 4.42 5.96
C ILE A 285 -15.14 3.64 6.61
N ARG A 286 -14.97 2.32 6.78
CA ARG A 286 -15.99 1.46 7.40
C ARG A 286 -16.33 1.89 8.81
N GLY A 287 -15.32 2.17 9.62
CA GLY A 287 -15.54 2.55 11.01
C GLY A 287 -16.21 3.91 11.17
N CYS A 288 -15.85 4.91 10.34
CA CYS A 288 -16.56 6.18 10.31
C CYS A 288 -18.03 6.01 9.89
N MET A 289 -18.31 5.07 8.99
CA MET A 289 -19.69 4.75 8.59
C MET A 289 -20.47 4.07 9.73
N GLU A 290 -19.86 3.15 10.45
CA GLU A 290 -20.49 2.49 11.61
C GLU A 290 -20.75 3.50 12.76
N MET A 291 -19.82 4.44 13.00
CA MET A 291 -20.00 5.53 13.98
C MET A 291 -20.98 6.62 13.50
N GLY A 292 -21.27 6.70 12.21
CA GLY A 292 -22.07 7.78 11.62
C GLY A 292 -21.37 9.14 11.62
N THR A 293 -20.09 9.21 11.95
CA THR A 293 -19.28 10.42 12.01
C THR A 293 -17.88 10.22 11.44
N ALA A 294 -17.30 11.29 10.88
CA ALA A 294 -15.92 11.32 10.43
C ALA A 294 -15.20 12.59 10.93
N PRO A 295 -13.88 12.51 11.17
CA PRO A 295 -13.13 13.64 11.71
C PRO A 295 -12.85 14.70 10.65
N VAL A 296 -12.89 15.96 11.02
CA VAL A 296 -12.36 17.07 10.22
C VAL A 296 -10.90 17.28 10.59
N LEU A 297 -10.01 16.94 9.67
CA LEU A 297 -8.58 17.20 9.73
C LEU A 297 -8.12 17.68 8.35
N ASP A 298 -7.19 18.62 8.30
CA ASP A 298 -6.65 19.14 7.04
C ASP A 298 -5.44 18.34 6.58
N TYR A 299 -5.65 17.37 5.70
CA TYR A 299 -4.58 16.55 5.12
C TYR A 299 -4.77 16.32 3.61
N TRP A 300 -3.66 16.00 2.94
CA TRP A 300 -3.69 15.57 1.56
C TRP A 300 -4.17 14.13 1.43
N ILE A 301 -5.13 13.90 0.55
CA ILE A 301 -5.47 12.56 0.08
C ILE A 301 -4.78 12.36 -1.28
N ASN A 302 -3.67 11.66 -1.25
CA ASN A 302 -3.02 11.18 -2.45
C ASN A 302 -3.04 9.66 -2.42
N SER A 303 -3.91 9.08 -3.22
CA SER A 303 -4.00 7.63 -3.36
C SER A 303 -3.95 7.26 -4.83
N CYS A 304 -3.26 6.17 -5.15
CA CYS A 304 -3.26 5.65 -6.50
C CYS A 304 -3.99 4.30 -6.56
N PRO A 305 -4.85 4.09 -7.58
CA PRO A 305 -5.49 2.80 -7.79
C PRO A 305 -4.47 1.69 -8.04
N VAL A 306 -4.69 0.52 -7.44
CA VAL A 306 -3.76 -0.62 -7.52
C VAL A 306 -3.51 -1.07 -8.95
N ASN A 307 -4.51 -1.02 -9.82
CA ASN A 307 -4.35 -1.36 -11.23
C ASN A 307 -3.48 -0.34 -11.99
N TYR A 308 -3.56 0.96 -11.64
CA TYR A 308 -2.61 1.94 -12.17
C TYR A 308 -1.19 1.62 -11.71
N ALA A 309 -0.98 1.43 -10.40
CA ALA A 309 0.33 1.14 -9.83
C ALA A 309 0.96 -0.11 -10.48
N SER A 310 0.22 -1.23 -10.53
CA SER A 310 0.72 -2.49 -11.08
C SER A 310 1.02 -2.42 -12.59
N THR A 311 0.14 -1.76 -13.36
CA THR A 311 0.36 -1.60 -14.81
C THR A 311 1.55 -0.67 -15.09
N ALA A 312 1.70 0.41 -14.31
CA ALA A 312 2.85 1.31 -14.42
C ALA A 312 4.16 0.61 -14.06
N ILE A 313 4.19 -0.18 -12.99
CA ILE A 313 5.36 -0.99 -12.60
C ILE A 313 5.73 -1.96 -13.72
N ALA A 314 4.77 -2.72 -14.25
CA ALA A 314 5.02 -3.67 -15.32
C ALA A 314 5.54 -3.01 -16.59
N TYR A 315 4.99 -1.85 -16.96
CA TYR A 315 5.44 -1.08 -18.13
C TYR A 315 6.86 -0.50 -17.92
N LEU A 316 7.07 0.22 -16.81
CA LEU A 316 8.36 0.87 -16.54
C LEU A 316 9.48 -0.16 -16.38
N SER A 317 9.22 -1.31 -15.77
CA SER A 317 10.21 -2.38 -15.64
C SER A 317 10.69 -2.95 -16.98
N ALA A 318 9.90 -2.82 -18.01
CA ALA A 318 10.23 -3.24 -19.38
C ALA A 318 10.94 -2.14 -20.20
N GLN A 319 11.21 -0.95 -19.63
CA GLN A 319 11.86 0.15 -20.35
C GLN A 319 13.35 0.20 -20.00
N PRO A 320 14.27 0.20 -20.98
CA PRO A 320 15.72 0.35 -20.72
C PRO A 320 16.06 1.64 -19.99
N ALA A 321 15.32 2.73 -20.26
CA ALA A 321 15.51 4.03 -19.61
C ALA A 321 15.16 4.06 -18.13
N SER A 322 14.56 2.99 -17.59
CA SER A 322 14.22 2.88 -16.18
C SER A 322 15.37 2.41 -15.29
N GLU A 323 16.48 1.95 -15.87
CA GLU A 323 17.65 1.54 -15.10
C GLU A 323 18.13 2.66 -14.17
N GLY A 324 18.26 2.36 -12.90
CA GLY A 324 18.73 3.32 -11.88
C GLY A 324 17.73 4.40 -11.48
N GLN A 325 16.53 4.42 -12.08
CA GLN A 325 15.55 5.48 -11.84
C GLN A 325 14.73 5.25 -10.58
N VAL A 326 14.25 6.36 -10.02
CA VAL A 326 13.24 6.42 -8.96
C VAL A 326 11.96 6.99 -9.56
N PHE A 327 10.83 6.39 -9.26
CA PHE A 327 9.51 6.79 -9.75
C PHE A 327 8.57 7.11 -8.59
N HIS A 328 7.83 8.22 -8.70
CA HIS A 328 6.73 8.55 -7.81
C HIS A 328 5.41 8.10 -8.44
N LEU A 329 4.91 6.91 -8.08
CA LEU A 329 3.63 6.41 -8.60
C LEU A 329 2.45 7.04 -7.88
N MET A 330 2.39 8.37 -7.93
CA MET A 330 1.40 9.20 -7.26
C MET A 330 0.18 9.46 -8.15
N ASN A 331 -0.93 9.86 -7.52
CA ASN A 331 -1.99 10.52 -8.26
C ASN A 331 -1.54 11.96 -8.58
N PRO A 332 -1.49 12.37 -9.87
CA PRO A 332 -1.05 13.71 -10.22
C PRO A 332 -2.02 14.82 -9.77
N ASN A 333 -3.21 14.45 -9.32
CA ASN A 333 -4.23 15.36 -8.83
C ASN A 333 -4.69 14.92 -7.43
N PRO A 334 -3.88 15.15 -6.38
CA PRO A 334 -4.30 14.90 -5.02
C PRO A 334 -5.47 15.82 -4.65
N ILE A 335 -6.28 15.40 -3.70
CA ILE A 335 -7.39 16.20 -3.18
C ILE A 335 -7.17 16.49 -1.69
N THR A 336 -7.88 17.50 -1.18
CA THR A 336 -7.93 17.75 0.26
C THR A 336 -9.01 16.89 0.92
N SER A 337 -8.84 16.63 2.22
CA SER A 337 -9.89 16.01 3.03
C SER A 337 -11.22 16.76 2.96
N GLU A 338 -11.20 18.11 2.87
CA GLU A 338 -12.39 18.94 2.71
C GLU A 338 -13.13 18.62 1.39
N GLN A 339 -12.40 18.46 0.28
CA GLN A 339 -13.00 18.07 -1.00
C GLN A 339 -13.64 16.68 -0.92
N ALA A 340 -12.97 15.70 -0.29
CA ALA A 340 -13.53 14.37 -0.10
C ALA A 340 -14.82 14.42 0.74
N ASN A 341 -14.81 15.17 1.82
CA ASN A 341 -15.95 15.34 2.71
C ASN A 341 -17.16 16.00 2.01
N THR A 342 -16.89 16.96 1.11
CA THR A 342 -17.93 17.58 0.29
C THR A 342 -18.58 16.53 -0.63
N TRP A 343 -17.79 15.69 -1.25
CA TRP A 343 -18.32 14.63 -2.12
C TRP A 343 -19.10 13.56 -1.36
N ASP A 344 -18.66 13.18 -0.18
CA ASP A 344 -19.41 12.25 0.68
C ASP A 344 -20.81 12.80 0.98
N SER A 345 -20.93 14.08 1.29
CA SER A 345 -22.20 14.74 1.50
C SER A 345 -23.07 14.79 0.22
N GLU A 346 -22.47 15.12 -0.94
CA GLU A 346 -23.15 15.14 -2.25
C GLU A 346 -23.61 13.72 -2.70
N LEU A 347 -22.90 12.71 -2.30
CA LEU A 347 -23.23 11.31 -2.56
C LEU A 347 -24.30 10.79 -1.60
N GLY A 348 -24.71 11.60 -0.61
CA GLY A 348 -25.73 11.25 0.37
C GLY A 348 -25.23 10.30 1.46
N SER A 349 -23.94 10.34 1.75
CA SER A 349 -23.37 9.61 2.89
C SER A 349 -24.08 10.04 4.19
N PRO A 350 -24.48 9.09 5.03
CA PRO A 350 -25.08 9.42 6.34
C PRO A 350 -24.04 9.92 7.36
N VAL A 351 -22.75 9.95 6.99
CA VAL A 351 -21.64 10.28 7.88
C VAL A 351 -21.56 11.79 8.09
N LYS A 352 -21.69 12.21 9.34
CA LYS A 352 -21.59 13.63 9.72
C LYS A 352 -20.14 14.00 10.00
N GLN A 353 -19.69 15.11 9.43
CA GLN A 353 -18.38 15.69 9.73
C GLN A 353 -18.41 16.41 11.09
N ILE A 354 -17.48 16.07 11.98
CA ILE A 354 -17.36 16.70 13.32
C ILE A 354 -15.89 17.06 13.60
N ALA A 355 -15.68 17.96 14.56
CA ALA A 355 -14.35 18.34 14.99
C ALA A 355 -13.54 17.09 15.43
N PHE A 356 -12.24 17.08 15.16
CA PHE A 356 -11.38 15.93 15.47
C PHE A 356 -11.43 15.56 16.96
N SER A 357 -11.42 16.56 17.86
CA SER A 357 -11.55 16.34 19.31
C SER A 357 -12.86 15.64 19.70
N ASP A 358 -13.98 16.02 19.08
CA ASP A 358 -15.28 15.41 19.34
C ASP A 358 -15.36 13.99 18.79
N TRP A 359 -14.75 13.77 17.61
CA TRP A 359 -14.65 12.46 17.00
C TRP A 359 -13.78 11.50 17.82
N ILE A 360 -12.68 11.99 18.39
CA ILE A 360 -11.81 11.22 19.30
C ILE A 360 -12.59 10.82 20.56
N ALA A 361 -13.36 11.73 21.15
CA ALA A 361 -14.18 11.42 22.32
C ALA A 361 -15.25 10.34 22.01
N GLN A 362 -15.87 10.41 20.82
CA GLN A 362 -16.83 9.41 20.36
C GLN A 362 -16.14 8.06 20.09
N LEU A 363 -14.98 8.05 19.42
CA LEU A 363 -14.17 6.87 19.15
C LEU A 363 -13.83 6.14 20.47
N GLU A 364 -13.41 6.90 21.47
CA GLU A 364 -13.05 6.34 22.78
C GLU A 364 -14.27 5.69 23.48
N ALA A 365 -15.43 6.34 23.41
CA ALA A 365 -16.65 5.89 24.05
C ALA A 365 -17.32 4.69 23.35
N GLU A 366 -17.37 4.70 22.01
CA GLU A 366 -18.18 3.74 21.25
C GLU A 366 -17.39 2.55 20.74
N VAL A 367 -16.11 2.73 20.35
CA VAL A 367 -15.28 1.68 19.75
C VAL A 367 -14.64 0.82 20.84
N THR A 368 -15.43 -0.01 21.50
CA THR A 368 -14.97 -0.88 22.59
C THR A 368 -14.87 -2.36 22.21
N SER A 369 -15.58 -2.78 21.16
CA SER A 369 -15.56 -4.17 20.65
C SER A 369 -14.45 -4.41 19.65
N THR A 370 -13.80 -5.57 19.71
CA THR A 370 -12.82 -6.04 18.71
C THR A 370 -13.41 -6.23 17.31
N ASP A 371 -14.72 -6.32 17.20
CA ASP A 371 -15.41 -6.50 15.92
C ASP A 371 -15.56 -5.19 15.15
N HIS A 372 -15.45 -4.05 15.85
CA HIS A 372 -15.54 -2.73 15.21
C HIS A 372 -14.28 -2.47 14.33
N PRO A 373 -14.43 -2.00 13.08
CA PRO A 373 -13.31 -1.79 12.15
C PRO A 373 -12.17 -0.92 12.71
N LEU A 374 -12.52 0.13 13.49
CA LEU A 374 -11.55 1.04 14.09
C LEU A 374 -10.89 0.50 15.35
N PHE A 375 -11.30 -0.63 15.88
CA PHE A 375 -10.73 -1.14 17.13
C PHE A 375 -9.21 -1.35 17.05
N SER A 376 -8.74 -1.93 15.94
CA SER A 376 -7.31 -2.15 15.70
C SER A 376 -6.51 -0.86 15.45
N LEU A 377 -7.20 0.25 15.17
CA LEU A 377 -6.61 1.56 14.91
C LEU A 377 -6.72 2.52 16.10
N ARG A 378 -7.30 2.10 17.22
CA ARG A 378 -7.52 2.98 18.39
C ARG A 378 -6.25 3.67 18.86
N SER A 379 -5.16 2.92 19.04
CA SER A 379 -3.88 3.48 19.48
C SER A 379 -3.33 4.53 18.52
N PHE A 380 -3.52 4.33 17.23
CA PHE A 380 -3.13 5.30 16.20
C PHE A 380 -3.83 6.67 16.37
N PHE A 381 -5.10 6.66 16.80
CA PHE A 381 -5.89 7.88 16.98
C PHE A 381 -5.86 8.46 18.39
N LEU A 382 -5.75 7.60 19.41
CA LEU A 382 -5.93 8.02 20.81
C LEU A 382 -4.61 8.26 21.55
N GLU A 383 -3.54 7.58 21.16
CA GLU A 383 -2.30 7.70 21.91
C GLU A 383 -1.52 8.95 21.46
N PRO A 384 -1.19 9.84 22.42
CA PRO A 384 -0.35 10.99 22.13
C PRO A 384 1.05 10.52 21.80
N PHE A 385 1.63 11.07 20.74
CA PHE A 385 2.88 10.64 20.15
C PHE A 385 4.04 11.60 20.40
N THR A 386 3.76 12.85 20.66
CA THR A 386 4.76 13.91 20.93
C THR A 386 4.64 14.45 22.33
N GLU A 387 5.67 15.22 22.78
CA GLU A 387 5.60 15.99 24.04
C GLU A 387 4.45 17.01 24.04
N GLU A 388 4.11 17.54 22.86
CA GLU A 388 2.96 18.41 22.65
C GLU A 388 1.61 17.66 22.70
N LYS A 389 1.65 16.35 22.96
CA LYS A 389 0.49 15.45 22.98
C LYS A 389 -0.27 15.33 21.66
N LEU A 390 0.39 15.55 20.52
CA LEU A 390 -0.20 15.31 19.21
C LEU A 390 -0.30 13.80 18.95
N THR A 391 -1.42 13.41 18.36
CA THR A 391 -1.65 12.06 17.84
C THR A 391 -1.04 11.90 16.44
N ILE A 392 -0.88 10.67 15.97
CA ILE A 392 -0.32 10.41 14.64
C ILE A 392 -1.09 11.16 13.53
N PRO A 393 -2.44 11.17 13.46
CA PRO A 393 -3.16 11.93 12.44
C PRO A 393 -2.85 13.43 12.44
N GLU A 394 -2.62 14.02 13.60
CA GLU A 394 -2.26 15.44 13.72
C GLU A 394 -0.85 15.75 13.21
N LEU A 395 0.02 14.73 13.13
CA LEU A 395 1.35 14.84 12.53
C LEU A 395 1.33 14.78 11.00
N TYR A 396 0.22 14.30 10.40
CA TYR A 396 0.05 14.19 8.94
C TYR A 396 -0.77 15.35 8.34
N THR A 397 -0.97 16.45 9.07
CA THR A 397 -1.61 17.64 8.51
C THR A 397 -0.77 18.28 7.40
N ARG A 398 -1.42 19.03 6.50
CA ARG A 398 -0.80 19.59 5.29
C ARG A 398 0.39 20.50 5.54
N ASP A 399 0.39 21.22 6.63
CA ASP A 399 1.47 22.10 7.06
C ASP A 399 2.72 21.33 7.56
N ARG A 400 2.58 20.05 7.88
CA ARG A 400 3.64 19.19 8.43
C ARG A 400 4.18 18.16 7.45
N THR A 401 3.53 17.97 6.31
CA THR A 401 3.90 16.98 5.30
C THR A 401 4.41 17.64 4.01
N PRO A 402 5.31 16.97 3.26
CA PRO A 402 5.70 17.45 1.94
C PRO A 402 4.60 17.20 0.88
N GLU A 403 4.67 17.94 -0.20
CA GLU A 403 4.00 17.60 -1.45
C GLU A 403 4.96 16.79 -2.34
N PHE A 404 4.42 16.01 -3.26
CA PHE A 404 5.22 15.16 -4.15
C PHE A 404 4.95 15.50 -5.61
N ASP A 405 6.00 15.79 -6.36
CA ASP A 405 5.97 15.86 -7.82
C ASP A 405 6.10 14.45 -8.41
N CYS A 406 5.44 14.19 -9.53
CA CYS A 406 5.52 12.92 -10.26
C CYS A 406 5.72 13.17 -11.77
N THR A 407 6.23 14.35 -12.14
CA THR A 407 6.37 14.76 -13.54
C THR A 407 7.32 13.84 -14.30
N ALA A 408 8.45 13.43 -13.72
CA ALA A 408 9.38 12.52 -14.38
C ALA A 408 8.75 11.13 -14.60
N THR A 409 7.97 10.65 -13.64
CA THR A 409 7.19 9.39 -13.78
C THR A 409 6.16 9.49 -14.90
N LEU A 410 5.40 10.59 -14.97
CA LEU A 410 4.42 10.81 -16.05
C LEU A 410 5.09 10.91 -17.42
N GLN A 411 6.26 11.53 -17.52
CA GLN A 411 7.05 11.58 -18.75
C GLN A 411 7.51 10.16 -19.16
N ALA A 412 8.00 9.36 -18.22
CA ALA A 412 8.40 7.97 -18.47
C ALA A 412 7.23 7.07 -18.91
N LEU A 413 6.01 7.37 -18.46
CA LEU A 413 4.77 6.71 -18.88
C LEU A 413 4.20 7.31 -20.19
N GLY A 414 4.82 8.37 -20.73
CA GLY A 414 4.36 9.05 -21.94
C GLY A 414 4.22 8.09 -23.13
N GLY A 415 3.10 8.16 -23.84
CA GLY A 415 2.80 7.30 -24.99
C GLY A 415 2.33 5.87 -24.65
N SER A 416 2.41 5.42 -23.40
CA SER A 416 1.95 4.09 -22.97
C SER A 416 0.43 3.95 -22.92
N GLY A 417 -0.30 5.05 -22.78
CA GLY A 417 -1.73 5.07 -22.50
C GLY A 417 -2.10 4.75 -21.05
N ILE A 418 -1.11 4.59 -20.16
CA ILE A 418 -1.32 4.36 -18.72
C ILE A 418 -1.60 5.70 -18.05
N VAL A 419 -2.78 5.83 -17.47
CA VAL A 419 -3.23 7.07 -16.82
C VAL A 419 -3.76 6.76 -15.43
N CYS A 420 -3.30 7.51 -14.43
CA CYS A 420 -3.88 7.46 -13.10
C CYS A 420 -5.28 8.10 -13.12
N HIS A 421 -6.29 7.35 -12.70
CA HIS A 421 -7.63 7.91 -12.58
C HIS A 421 -7.65 9.00 -11.51
N PRO A 422 -8.27 10.16 -11.80
CA PRO A 422 -8.41 11.22 -10.80
C PRO A 422 -9.25 10.72 -9.62
N ILE A 423 -8.90 11.17 -8.43
CA ILE A 423 -9.73 10.97 -7.25
C ILE A 423 -10.96 11.86 -7.43
N ASN A 424 -12.12 11.25 -7.56
CA ASN A 424 -13.39 11.96 -7.81
C ASN A 424 -14.58 11.11 -7.32
N PRO A 425 -15.82 11.66 -7.29
CA PRO A 425 -16.99 10.93 -6.84
C PRO A 425 -17.26 9.61 -7.59
N ILE A 426 -16.79 9.48 -8.84
CA ILE A 426 -16.98 8.26 -9.63
C ILE A 426 -16.08 7.14 -9.11
N LEU A 427 -14.82 7.45 -8.83
CA LEU A 427 -13.87 6.50 -8.25
C LEU A 427 -14.34 6.05 -6.86
N TYR A 428 -14.77 7.00 -6.01
CA TYR A 428 -15.38 6.67 -4.72
C TYR A 428 -16.59 5.76 -4.87
N GLY A 429 -17.49 6.06 -5.81
CA GLY A 429 -18.65 5.23 -6.11
C GLY A 429 -18.29 3.79 -6.52
N THR A 430 -17.16 3.60 -7.23
CA THR A 430 -16.64 2.27 -7.56
C THR A 430 -16.26 1.48 -6.31
N TYR A 431 -15.61 2.14 -5.36
CA TYR A 431 -15.19 1.53 -4.10
C TYR A 431 -16.38 1.19 -3.20
N PHE A 432 -17.34 2.11 -3.07
CA PHE A 432 -18.56 1.86 -2.31
C PHE A 432 -19.40 0.71 -2.90
N ASP A 433 -19.53 0.63 -4.24
CA ASP A 433 -20.22 -0.50 -4.87
C ASP A 433 -19.53 -1.84 -4.58
N TYR A 434 -18.20 -1.85 -4.54
CA TYR A 434 -17.44 -3.03 -4.12
C TYR A 434 -17.72 -3.40 -2.66
N PHE A 435 -17.70 -2.44 -1.74
CA PHE A 435 -17.99 -2.69 -0.32
C PHE A 435 -19.41 -3.22 -0.10
N LEU A 436 -20.41 -2.66 -0.81
CA LEU A 436 -21.78 -3.16 -0.78
C LEU A 436 -21.89 -4.59 -1.32
N ARG A 437 -21.23 -4.89 -2.45
CA ARG A 437 -21.25 -6.25 -3.04
C ARG A 437 -20.59 -7.29 -2.15
N LYS A 438 -19.56 -6.89 -1.41
CA LYS A 438 -18.85 -7.76 -0.45
C LYS A 438 -19.52 -7.80 0.94
N GLN A 439 -20.69 -7.15 1.09
CA GLN A 439 -21.45 -7.07 2.35
C GLN A 439 -20.64 -6.50 3.52
N MET A 440 -19.72 -5.59 3.20
CA MET A 440 -18.88 -4.90 4.18
C MET A 440 -19.57 -3.66 4.74
N LEU A 441 -20.59 -3.17 4.06
CA LEU A 441 -21.44 -2.07 4.44
C LEU A 441 -22.89 -2.54 4.41
N ASP A 442 -23.67 -2.11 5.40
CA ASP A 442 -25.09 -2.40 5.42
C ASP A 442 -25.83 -1.47 4.46
N ALA A 443 -26.41 -2.05 3.40
CA ALA A 443 -27.21 -1.31 2.43
C ALA A 443 -28.44 -0.62 3.07
N SER A 444 -28.94 -1.12 4.20
CA SER A 444 -30.10 -0.54 4.89
C SER A 444 -29.77 0.80 5.58
N SER A 445 -28.48 1.06 5.85
CA SER A 445 -28.02 2.32 6.44
C SER A 445 -28.07 3.49 5.43
N TYR A 446 -28.30 3.23 4.15
CA TYR A 446 -28.38 4.22 3.10
C TYR A 446 -29.82 4.48 2.68
N ALA A 447 -30.16 5.74 2.42
CA ALA A 447 -31.46 6.05 1.84
C ALA A 447 -31.65 5.30 0.50
N PRO A 448 -32.79 4.64 0.25
CA PRO A 448 -32.98 3.83 -0.96
C PRO A 448 -32.70 4.57 -2.28
N GLY A 449 -32.89 5.89 -2.30
CA GLY A 449 -32.56 6.76 -3.44
C GLY A 449 -31.06 6.90 -3.69
N VAL A 450 -30.23 6.84 -2.66
CA VAL A 450 -28.76 6.99 -2.75
C VAL A 450 -28.17 5.79 -3.48
N ILE A 451 -28.52 4.57 -3.08
CA ILE A 451 -28.04 3.34 -3.74
C ILE A 451 -28.52 3.26 -5.20
N ARG A 452 -29.78 3.66 -5.50
CA ARG A 452 -30.30 3.74 -6.85
C ARG A 452 -29.58 4.80 -7.69
N SER A 453 -29.35 5.98 -7.16
CA SER A 453 -28.62 7.06 -7.82
C SER A 453 -27.17 6.66 -8.08
N PHE A 454 -26.48 6.01 -7.14
CA PHE A 454 -25.16 5.44 -7.31
C PHE A 454 -25.12 4.41 -8.45
N ARG A 455 -25.97 3.39 -8.41
CA ARG A 455 -25.99 2.33 -9.43
C ARG A 455 -26.35 2.85 -10.82
N TRP A 456 -27.22 3.83 -10.91
CA TRP A 456 -27.63 4.42 -12.20
C TRP A 456 -26.52 5.31 -12.79
N LYS A 457 -25.96 6.22 -12.00
CA LYS A 457 -24.81 7.10 -12.38
C LYS A 457 -23.62 6.24 -12.79
N PHE A 458 -23.38 5.17 -12.06
CA PHE A 458 -22.29 4.24 -12.28
C PHE A 458 -22.50 3.36 -13.52
N GLY A 459 -23.73 2.90 -13.78
CA GLY A 459 -24.08 2.15 -15.00
C GLY A 459 -23.87 2.98 -16.26
N LEU A 460 -24.24 4.28 -16.23
CA LEU A 460 -24.03 5.20 -17.33
C LEU A 460 -22.53 5.45 -17.60
N TYR A 461 -21.73 5.61 -16.55
CA TYR A 461 -20.27 5.78 -16.67
C TYR A 461 -19.59 4.53 -17.24
N ARG A 462 -19.91 3.33 -16.76
CA ARG A 462 -19.42 2.06 -17.33
C ARG A 462 -19.80 1.90 -18.79
N PHE A 463 -20.99 2.34 -19.17
CA PHE A 463 -21.43 2.34 -20.56
C PHE A 463 -20.58 3.27 -21.42
N THR A 464 -20.29 4.49 -20.96
CA THR A 464 -19.44 5.44 -21.70
C THR A 464 -17.98 4.99 -21.81
N GLN A 465 -17.46 4.24 -20.83
CA GLN A 465 -16.11 3.66 -20.90
C GLN A 465 -15.98 2.53 -21.93
N ARG A 466 -17.08 1.83 -22.25
CA ARG A 466 -17.11 0.75 -23.23
C ARG A 466 -17.37 1.23 -24.66
N LEU A 467 -17.60 2.53 -24.86
CA LEU A 467 -17.75 3.10 -26.20
C LEU A 467 -16.42 3.11 -26.95
N PRO A 468 -16.44 2.82 -28.27
CA PRO A 468 -15.25 2.88 -29.13
C PRO A 468 -14.54 4.23 -29.03
N ARG A 469 -13.20 4.23 -29.18
CA ARG A 469 -12.35 5.45 -29.10
C ARG A 469 -12.86 6.64 -29.92
N ALA A 470 -13.54 6.40 -31.05
CA ALA A 470 -14.11 7.45 -31.91
C ALA A 470 -15.23 8.28 -31.23
N LEU A 471 -15.87 7.77 -30.17
CA LEU A 471 -16.91 8.48 -29.40
C LEU A 471 -16.37 9.06 -28.09
N GLN A 472 -15.11 8.89 -27.77
CA GLN A 472 -14.48 9.42 -26.56
C GLN A 472 -14.35 10.96 -26.57
N THR A 473 -14.42 11.60 -27.72
CA THR A 473 -14.48 13.08 -27.85
C THR A 473 -15.76 13.67 -27.23
N LEU A 474 -16.84 12.89 -27.15
CA LEU A 474 -18.06 13.29 -26.42
C LEU A 474 -17.82 13.33 -24.90
N ARG A 475 -16.77 12.68 -24.41
CA ARG A 475 -16.39 12.58 -23.00
C ARG A 475 -15.81 13.87 -22.44
N GLN A 476 -15.05 14.64 -23.26
CA GLN A 476 -14.44 15.90 -22.87
C GLN A 476 -15.43 17.07 -22.81
N GLY A 477 -16.62 16.90 -23.41
CA GLY A 477 -17.71 17.88 -23.40
C GLY A 477 -18.81 17.63 -22.38
N PHE A 478 -18.69 16.56 -21.58
CA PHE A 478 -19.72 16.24 -20.59
C PHE A 478 -19.44 17.01 -19.29
N ASP A 479 -19.96 18.23 -19.22
CA ASP A 479 -19.92 19.08 -18.03
C ASP A 479 -20.90 18.54 -16.98
N PHE A 480 -20.35 17.86 -15.97
CA PHE A 480 -21.10 17.27 -14.86
C PHE A 480 -21.90 18.30 -14.08
N ALA A 481 -21.39 19.53 -13.94
CA ALA A 481 -22.08 20.64 -13.28
C ALA A 481 -23.29 21.15 -14.08
N ARG A 482 -23.22 21.06 -15.42
CA ARG A 482 -24.33 21.40 -16.31
C ARG A 482 -25.39 20.32 -16.31
N TRP A 483 -25.00 19.07 -16.15
CA TRP A 483 -25.90 17.92 -16.08
C TRP A 483 -26.65 17.83 -14.75
N GLN A 484 -26.04 18.20 -13.61
CA GLN A 484 -26.72 18.33 -12.33
C GLN A 484 -27.88 19.34 -12.38
N ARG A 485 -27.72 20.46 -13.08
CA ARG A 485 -28.77 21.48 -13.25
C ARG A 485 -29.98 21.01 -14.09
N ILE A 486 -29.81 20.02 -14.95
CA ILE A 486 -30.88 19.49 -15.78
C ILE A 486 -31.74 18.47 -15.01
N ASN A 487 -31.18 17.75 -14.05
CA ASN A 487 -31.90 16.70 -13.31
C ASN A 487 -32.66 17.18 -12.05
N ILE A 488 -32.47 18.44 -11.64
CA ILE A 488 -33.30 19.05 -10.55
C ILE A 488 -34.72 19.37 -11.04
N ALA A 489 -34.99 19.32 -12.34
CA ALA A 489 -36.25 19.72 -12.96
C ALA A 489 -37.20 18.56 -13.34
N LEU A 490 -36.94 17.32 -12.89
CA LEU A 490 -37.86 16.21 -13.14
C LEU A 490 -38.93 16.15 -12.00
N PRO A 491 -40.23 16.10 -12.33
CA PRO A 491 -41.27 16.00 -11.31
C PRO A 491 -41.20 14.70 -10.55
N GLN A 492 -41.41 14.75 -9.25
CA GLN A 492 -41.70 13.56 -8.45
C GLN A 492 -42.98 12.91 -9.04
N ALA A 493 -42.82 11.73 -9.59
CA ALA A 493 -43.97 10.89 -9.94
C ALA A 493 -44.37 10.11 -8.69
N ASP A 494 -45.66 10.25 -8.34
CA ASP A 494 -46.40 9.64 -7.23
C ASP A 494 -46.15 8.11 -7.05
#